data_db7828690c0ae422252962ee176aa1cd
#
_entry.id   db7828690c0ae422252962ee176aa1cd
#
_cell.length_a   1.000
_cell.length_b   1.000
_cell.length_c   1.000
_cell.angle_alpha   90.00
_cell.angle_beta   90.00
_cell.angle_gamma   90.00
#
_symmetry.space_group_name_H-M   'P 1'
#
loop_
_entity.id
_entity.type
_entity.pdbx_description
1 polymer ?
#
loop_
_entity_poly.entity_id
_entity_poly.type
_entity_poly.pdbx_seq_one_letter_code
_entity_poly.pdbx_strand_id
1 'polypeptide(L)'
;MDPITHTLSGFVISRILTKNRLILAVIVVTSLIPDIDVFLRFFSRELFLIHHRGITHGIGALFLFPLLPAIIFRNKTGFIKTYAASFLAYSVHLFFDLTNQYGTKIFSPFEWNSYTLSLTFIIDPYVLFPFLIATVFAIKIKKYEKILCILSLVFVALYIGSKAYLKTEARDFLKEKIEAHQYRLYPLPNDFLRWWFVARYSDEYITGFVDLFTKRVYAEEHYRIINDEAIIKSKEDRSVRAFLSFAKHPMAQIKKEGSTTVVLWRELSYGFLPNDRFTVKVWLKHSSDGYRIINSSLKI
;
A
#
# COMPACT_ATOMS: atom_id res chain seq x y z
N MET A 1 0.10 5.83 0.02
CA MET A 1 -0.34 6.34 1.34
C MET A 1 -1.78 6.81 1.24
N ASP A 2 -2.29 7.53 2.27
CA ASP A 2 -3.62 8.12 2.20
C ASP A 2 -3.60 9.47 1.46
N PRO A 3 -4.72 9.91 0.85
CA PRO A 3 -4.77 11.15 0.08
C PRO A 3 -4.47 12.42 0.89
N ILE A 4 -4.71 12.40 2.21
CA ILE A 4 -4.40 13.55 3.09
C ILE A 4 -2.89 13.71 3.18
N THR A 5 -2.15 12.62 3.43
CA THR A 5 -0.68 12.64 3.47
C THR A 5 -0.09 13.13 2.14
N HIS A 6 -0.62 12.67 0.99
CA HIS A 6 -0.17 13.14 -0.33
C HIS A 6 -0.45 14.64 -0.54
N THR A 7 -1.63 15.13 -0.13
CA THR A 7 -1.96 16.56 -0.19
C THR A 7 -1.00 17.40 0.64
N LEU A 8 -0.75 16.98 1.88
CA LEU A 8 0.14 17.69 2.81
C LEU A 8 1.58 17.69 2.33
N SER A 9 2.08 16.56 1.83
CA SER A 9 3.43 16.48 1.25
C SER A 9 3.58 17.40 0.05
N GLY A 10 2.59 17.43 -0.86
CA GLY A 10 2.53 18.35 -1.99
C GLY A 10 2.55 19.80 -1.53
N PHE A 11 1.76 20.16 -0.49
CA PHE A 11 1.77 21.50 0.08
C PHE A 11 3.15 21.87 0.66
N VAL A 12 3.73 21.01 1.49
CA VAL A 12 5.05 21.23 2.11
C VAL A 12 6.11 21.47 1.04
N ILE A 13 6.17 20.62 0.01
CA ILE A 13 7.12 20.76 -1.11
C ILE A 13 6.89 22.08 -1.85
N SER A 14 5.63 22.41 -2.12
CA SER A 14 5.31 23.66 -2.83
C SER A 14 5.80 24.92 -2.10
N ARG A 15 5.72 24.94 -0.77
CA ARG A 15 6.21 26.07 0.06
C ARG A 15 7.72 26.21 0.05
N ILE A 16 8.44 25.12 -0.14
CA ILE A 16 9.90 25.15 -0.27
C ILE A 16 10.31 25.69 -1.65
N LEU A 17 9.60 25.25 -2.71
CA LEU A 17 9.99 25.49 -4.08
C LEU A 17 9.55 26.82 -4.66
N THR A 18 8.37 27.34 -4.26
CA THR A 18 7.78 28.48 -4.96
C THR A 18 6.93 29.38 -4.06
N LYS A 19 6.90 30.67 -4.41
CA LYS A 19 5.95 31.65 -3.90
C LYS A 19 4.78 31.89 -4.87
N ASN A 20 4.87 31.37 -6.10
CA ASN A 20 3.82 31.51 -7.10
C ASN A 20 2.62 30.62 -6.73
N ARG A 21 1.48 31.26 -6.46
CA ARG A 21 0.25 30.58 -6.02
C ARG A 21 -0.27 29.56 -7.03
N LEU A 22 -0.11 29.83 -8.33
CA LEU A 22 -0.58 28.92 -9.38
C LEU A 22 0.28 27.65 -9.42
N ILE A 23 1.62 27.78 -9.34
CA ILE A 23 2.53 26.62 -9.29
C ILE A 23 2.30 25.82 -7.99
N LEU A 24 2.06 26.49 -6.85
CA LEU A 24 1.70 25.82 -5.60
C LEU A 24 0.44 24.96 -5.79
N ALA A 25 -0.63 25.55 -6.36
CA ALA A 25 -1.86 24.82 -6.62
C ALA A 25 -1.63 23.62 -7.56
N VAL A 26 -0.83 23.82 -8.61
CA VAL A 26 -0.46 22.72 -9.55
C VAL A 26 0.25 21.60 -8.80
N ILE A 27 1.22 21.88 -7.94
CA ILE A 27 1.94 20.85 -7.16
C ILE A 27 0.97 20.08 -6.28
N VAL A 28 0.11 20.77 -5.51
CA VAL A 28 -0.85 20.13 -4.61
C VAL A 28 -1.85 19.26 -5.38
N VAL A 29 -2.41 19.76 -6.48
CA VAL A 29 -3.34 18.97 -7.29
C VAL A 29 -2.64 17.78 -7.93
N THR A 30 -1.44 17.98 -8.48
CA THR A 30 -0.69 16.89 -9.13
C THR A 30 -0.29 15.79 -8.13
N SER A 31 -0.05 16.14 -6.86
CA SER A 31 0.23 15.14 -5.81
C SER A 31 -0.95 14.22 -5.49
N LEU A 32 -2.16 14.51 -6.01
CA LEU A 32 -3.37 13.68 -5.85
C LEU A 32 -3.78 12.95 -7.14
N ILE A 33 -3.24 13.34 -8.29
CA ILE A 33 -3.65 12.76 -9.58
C ILE A 33 -3.50 11.23 -9.62
N PRO A 34 -2.41 10.62 -9.10
CA PRO A 34 -2.30 9.16 -9.13
C PRO A 34 -3.48 8.45 -8.46
N ASP A 35 -4.00 8.99 -7.36
CA ASP A 35 -5.09 8.41 -6.58
C ASP A 35 -6.49 8.55 -7.22
N ILE A 36 -6.58 9.09 -8.44
CA ILE A 36 -7.87 9.17 -9.15
C ILE A 36 -8.48 7.78 -9.37
N ASP A 37 -7.68 6.74 -9.39
CA ASP A 37 -8.13 5.34 -9.50
C ASP A 37 -8.92 4.83 -8.29
N VAL A 38 -8.88 5.52 -7.14
CA VAL A 38 -9.71 5.23 -5.96
C VAL A 38 -11.20 5.31 -6.30
N PHE A 39 -11.58 6.15 -7.29
CA PHE A 39 -12.97 6.25 -7.74
C PHE A 39 -13.50 4.94 -8.33
N LEU A 40 -12.64 4.02 -8.78
CA LEU A 40 -13.06 2.68 -9.23
C LEU A 40 -13.79 1.90 -8.14
N ARG A 41 -13.53 2.21 -6.86
CA ARG A 41 -14.22 1.59 -5.72
C ARG A 41 -15.73 1.84 -5.70
N PHE A 42 -16.19 2.97 -6.28
CA PHE A 42 -17.62 3.28 -6.40
C PHE A 42 -18.34 2.41 -7.43
N PHE A 43 -17.60 1.84 -8.39
CA PHE A 43 -18.15 0.94 -9.40
C PHE A 43 -18.10 -0.52 -8.94
N SER A 44 -16.95 -0.97 -8.44
CA SER A 44 -16.78 -2.35 -7.96
C SER A 44 -15.52 -2.47 -7.09
N ARG A 45 -15.60 -3.27 -6.03
CA ARG A 45 -14.44 -3.60 -5.19
C ARG A 45 -13.40 -4.41 -5.95
N GLU A 46 -13.83 -5.28 -6.84
CA GLU A 46 -12.98 -6.09 -7.72
C GLU A 46 -12.20 -5.21 -8.69
N LEU A 47 -12.86 -4.27 -9.38
CA LEU A 47 -12.19 -3.32 -10.28
C LEU A 47 -11.16 -2.48 -9.52
N PHE A 48 -11.51 -2.05 -8.30
CA PHE A 48 -10.57 -1.33 -7.45
C PHE A 48 -9.32 -2.18 -7.16
N LEU A 49 -9.48 -3.44 -6.69
CA LEU A 49 -8.32 -4.31 -6.38
C LEU A 49 -7.42 -4.58 -7.59
N ILE A 50 -8.02 -4.77 -8.78
CA ILE A 50 -7.27 -5.09 -10.00
C ILE A 50 -6.45 -3.87 -10.49
N HIS A 51 -7.05 -2.67 -10.44
CA HIS A 51 -6.52 -1.49 -11.12
C HIS A 51 -5.90 -0.45 -10.19
N HIS A 52 -6.24 -0.45 -8.89
CA HIS A 52 -5.67 0.49 -7.93
C HIS A 52 -4.14 0.33 -7.85
N ARG A 53 -3.45 1.46 -7.90
CA ARG A 53 -2.00 1.56 -8.05
C ARG A 53 -1.46 0.82 -9.29
N GLY A 54 -2.29 0.84 -10.35
CA GLY A 54 -1.94 0.32 -11.67
C GLY A 54 -1.32 1.37 -12.58
N ILE A 55 -2.02 1.68 -13.69
CA ILE A 55 -1.54 2.62 -14.74
C ILE A 55 -1.20 3.99 -14.17
N THR A 56 -2.03 4.54 -13.30
CA THR A 56 -1.85 5.87 -12.70
C THR A 56 -0.64 5.97 -11.79
N HIS A 57 -0.13 4.86 -11.29
CA HIS A 57 1.01 4.80 -10.38
C HIS A 57 2.29 4.28 -11.07
N GLY A 58 2.27 4.15 -12.40
CA GLY A 58 3.41 3.66 -13.14
C GLY A 58 4.32 4.77 -13.69
N ILE A 59 5.52 4.36 -14.11
CA ILE A 59 6.50 5.24 -14.73
C ILE A 59 5.96 5.91 -16.00
N GLY A 60 5.08 5.24 -16.76
CA GLY A 60 4.40 5.85 -17.91
C GLY A 60 3.55 7.05 -17.51
N ALA A 61 2.76 6.92 -16.45
CA ALA A 61 1.96 8.01 -15.91
C ALA A 61 2.81 9.16 -15.35
N LEU A 62 3.94 8.84 -14.70
CA LEU A 62 4.90 9.82 -14.18
C LEU A 62 5.39 10.80 -15.26
N PHE A 63 5.60 10.33 -16.48
CA PHE A 63 6.03 11.21 -17.57
C PHE A 63 4.85 11.90 -18.28
N LEU A 64 3.69 11.26 -18.39
CA LEU A 64 2.55 11.75 -19.17
C LEU A 64 1.66 12.74 -18.40
N PHE A 65 1.27 12.42 -17.16
CA PHE A 65 0.32 13.28 -16.43
C PHE A 65 0.84 14.69 -16.11
N PRO A 66 2.13 14.89 -15.78
CA PRO A 66 2.68 16.23 -15.61
C PRO A 66 2.65 17.13 -16.84
N LEU A 67 2.49 16.57 -18.05
CA LEU A 67 2.32 17.34 -19.27
C LEU A 67 1.01 18.14 -19.28
N LEU A 68 -0.06 17.60 -18.68
CA LEU A 68 -1.37 18.26 -18.66
C LEU A 68 -1.31 19.69 -18.05
N PRO A 69 -0.89 19.87 -16.78
CA PRO A 69 -0.77 21.22 -16.21
C PRO A 69 0.30 22.05 -16.92
N ALA A 70 1.39 21.43 -17.42
CA ALA A 70 2.42 22.14 -18.17
C ALA A 70 1.89 22.77 -19.46
N ILE A 71 1.04 22.06 -20.21
CA ILE A 71 0.39 22.57 -21.43
C ILE A 71 -0.67 23.63 -21.08
N ILE A 72 -1.53 23.36 -20.07
CA ILE A 72 -2.62 24.26 -19.68
C ILE A 72 -2.08 25.62 -19.21
N PHE A 73 -1.04 25.61 -18.40
CA PHE A 73 -0.51 26.81 -17.76
C PHE A 73 0.75 27.37 -18.41
N ARG A 74 1.16 26.87 -19.60
CA ARG A 74 2.40 27.28 -20.30
C ARG A 74 2.58 28.80 -20.43
N ASN A 75 1.50 29.53 -20.73
CA ASN A 75 1.54 30.97 -20.92
C ASN A 75 1.57 31.78 -19.60
N LYS A 76 1.20 31.16 -18.46
CA LYS A 76 1.16 31.86 -17.16
C LYS A 76 2.39 31.58 -16.29
N THR A 77 2.96 30.38 -16.37
CA THR A 77 4.02 29.91 -15.47
C THR A 77 5.24 29.36 -16.20
N GLY A 78 5.16 29.22 -17.52
CA GLY A 78 6.17 28.59 -18.36
C GLY A 78 6.06 27.06 -18.35
N PHE A 79 6.21 26.44 -19.54
CA PHE A 79 6.03 25.01 -19.73
C PHE A 79 6.99 24.17 -18.89
N ILE A 80 8.32 24.39 -19.03
CA ILE A 80 9.37 23.60 -18.36
C ILE A 80 9.24 23.70 -16.83
N LYS A 81 8.99 24.90 -16.30
CA LYS A 81 8.86 25.13 -14.86
C LYS A 81 7.65 24.39 -14.27
N THR A 82 6.52 24.44 -14.98
CA THR A 82 5.30 23.75 -14.55
C THR A 82 5.44 22.25 -14.67
N TYR A 83 6.04 21.76 -15.76
CA TYR A 83 6.33 20.34 -15.94
C TYR A 83 7.22 19.80 -14.82
N ALA A 84 8.36 20.44 -14.55
CA ALA A 84 9.28 20.02 -13.50
C ALA A 84 8.63 20.00 -12.11
N ALA A 85 7.81 21.02 -11.78
CA ALA A 85 7.08 21.09 -10.53
C ALA A 85 6.07 19.96 -10.38
N SER A 86 5.30 19.68 -11.46
CA SER A 86 4.32 18.60 -11.51
C SER A 86 4.99 17.22 -11.47
N PHE A 87 6.07 17.05 -12.22
CA PHE A 87 6.86 15.82 -12.25
C PHE A 87 7.40 15.47 -10.86
N LEU A 88 7.96 16.47 -10.15
CA LEU A 88 8.44 16.28 -8.78
C LEU A 88 7.29 15.90 -7.82
N ALA A 89 6.14 16.58 -7.90
CA ALA A 89 4.99 16.28 -7.07
C ALA A 89 4.48 14.84 -7.30
N TYR A 90 4.41 14.43 -8.57
CA TYR A 90 4.03 13.07 -8.95
C TYR A 90 5.06 12.03 -8.46
N SER A 91 6.36 12.32 -8.63
CA SER A 91 7.45 11.44 -8.15
C SER A 91 7.40 11.21 -6.65
N VAL A 92 7.13 12.26 -5.88
CA VAL A 92 7.03 12.17 -4.41
C VAL A 92 5.81 11.34 -4.01
N HIS A 93 4.67 11.49 -4.69
CA HIS A 93 3.52 10.61 -4.47
C HIS A 93 3.90 9.14 -4.67
N LEU A 94 4.48 8.79 -5.82
CA LEU A 94 4.91 7.41 -6.13
C LEU A 94 5.93 6.88 -5.12
N PHE A 95 6.87 7.73 -4.68
CA PHE A 95 7.85 7.36 -3.67
C PHE A 95 7.16 6.98 -2.34
N PHE A 96 6.26 7.81 -1.83
CA PHE A 96 5.53 7.50 -0.61
C PHE A 96 4.68 6.23 -0.75
N ASP A 97 4.11 5.98 -1.91
CA ASP A 97 3.36 4.77 -2.17
C ASP A 97 4.24 3.51 -2.23
N LEU A 98 5.45 3.62 -2.75
CA LEU A 98 6.43 2.53 -2.67
C LEU A 98 6.89 2.22 -1.25
N THR A 99 6.94 3.21 -0.36
CA THR A 99 7.28 2.96 1.05
C THR A 99 6.19 2.21 1.80
N ASN A 100 4.96 2.26 1.30
CA ASN A 100 3.79 1.63 1.91
C ASN A 100 3.81 0.10 1.72
N GLN A 101 3.04 -0.61 2.55
CA GLN A 101 2.89 -2.07 2.46
C GLN A 101 1.98 -2.49 1.28
N TYR A 102 1.06 -1.64 0.80
CA TYR A 102 0.24 -1.91 -0.38
C TYR A 102 1.10 -1.82 -1.65
N GLY A 103 1.04 -2.85 -2.48
CA GLY A 103 1.90 -2.92 -3.66
C GLY A 103 1.52 -1.94 -4.76
N THR A 104 2.52 -1.43 -5.46
CA THR A 104 2.40 -0.45 -6.57
C THR A 104 3.01 -1.03 -7.84
N LYS A 105 2.30 -0.97 -8.96
CA LYS A 105 2.78 -1.43 -10.28
C LYS A 105 3.64 -0.34 -10.93
N ILE A 106 4.76 -0.03 -10.27
CA ILE A 106 5.61 1.14 -10.60
C ILE A 106 6.16 1.12 -12.03
N PHE A 107 6.39 -0.05 -12.62
CA PHE A 107 6.93 -0.17 -13.98
C PHE A 107 5.84 -0.25 -15.06
N SER A 108 4.56 -0.03 -14.71
CA SER A 108 3.51 0.01 -15.73
C SER A 108 3.71 1.18 -16.71
N PRO A 109 3.39 1.02 -17.99
CA PRO A 109 2.74 -0.13 -18.64
C PRO A 109 3.67 -1.27 -19.08
N PHE A 110 4.97 -1.20 -18.84
CA PHE A 110 5.95 -2.16 -19.35
C PHE A 110 5.95 -3.47 -18.56
N GLU A 111 5.72 -3.39 -17.25
CA GLU A 111 5.66 -4.53 -16.34
C GLU A 111 4.52 -4.33 -15.32
N TRP A 112 3.76 -5.39 -15.04
CA TRP A 112 2.57 -5.33 -14.18
C TRP A 112 2.78 -5.95 -12.80
N ASN A 113 4.01 -6.32 -12.46
CA ASN A 113 4.34 -6.81 -11.11
C ASN A 113 4.20 -5.69 -10.07
N SER A 114 3.79 -6.08 -8.88
CA SER A 114 3.54 -5.16 -7.77
C SER A 114 4.74 -5.08 -6.84
N TYR A 115 5.26 -3.88 -6.62
CA TYR A 115 6.44 -3.60 -5.80
C TYR A 115 6.08 -2.82 -4.54
N THR A 116 6.82 -3.06 -3.46
CA THR A 116 6.71 -2.31 -2.21
C THR A 116 7.97 -2.45 -1.37
N LEU A 117 8.32 -1.39 -0.67
CA LEU A 117 9.35 -1.40 0.37
C LEU A 117 8.79 -1.87 1.72
N SER A 118 7.47 -1.76 1.93
CA SER A 118 6.76 -2.14 3.18
C SER A 118 7.45 -1.57 4.43
N LEU A 119 7.70 -0.26 4.46
CA LEU A 119 8.33 0.47 5.56
C LEU A 119 7.30 1.21 6.40
N THR A 120 6.24 1.70 5.77
CA THR A 120 5.21 2.51 6.39
C THR A 120 3.83 1.86 6.25
N PHE A 121 2.92 2.16 7.17
CA PHE A 121 1.53 1.76 7.07
C PHE A 121 0.73 2.72 6.17
N ILE A 122 -0.51 2.35 5.79
CA ILE A 122 -1.36 3.16 4.88
C ILE A 122 -1.59 4.56 5.43
N ILE A 123 -1.96 4.67 6.71
CA ILE A 123 -2.03 5.91 7.46
C ILE A 123 -0.96 5.84 8.53
N ASP A 124 0.16 6.49 8.28
CA ASP A 124 1.32 6.48 9.19
C ASP A 124 1.42 7.81 9.92
N PRO A 125 1.19 7.85 11.25
CA PRO A 125 1.17 9.11 12.01
C PRO A 125 2.53 9.80 12.03
N TYR A 126 3.63 9.05 11.94
CA TYR A 126 4.98 9.61 11.91
C TYR A 126 5.32 10.30 10.57
N VAL A 127 4.51 10.07 9.54
CA VAL A 127 4.57 10.80 8.27
C VAL A 127 3.50 11.90 8.23
N LEU A 128 2.26 11.57 8.63
CA LEU A 128 1.12 12.47 8.56
C LEU A 128 1.28 13.69 9.48
N PHE A 129 1.58 13.49 10.77
CA PHE A 129 1.62 14.60 11.73
C PHE A 129 2.74 15.60 11.48
N PRO A 130 3.98 15.25 11.13
CA PRO A 130 5.00 16.23 10.76
C PRO A 130 4.57 17.13 9.61
N PHE A 131 3.96 16.57 8.56
CA PHE A 131 3.45 17.38 7.45
C PHE A 131 2.25 18.23 7.83
N LEU A 132 1.34 17.72 8.66
CA LEU A 132 0.18 18.48 9.16
C LEU A 132 0.64 19.67 10.01
N ILE A 133 1.53 19.44 10.98
CA ILE A 133 2.09 20.46 11.84
C ILE A 133 2.81 21.52 11.00
N ALA A 134 3.70 21.11 10.09
CA ALA A 134 4.41 22.04 9.22
C ALA A 134 3.44 22.87 8.37
N THR A 135 2.37 22.25 7.83
CA THR A 135 1.35 22.94 7.04
C THR A 135 0.61 24.00 7.86
N VAL A 136 0.13 23.64 9.06
CA VAL A 136 -0.61 24.56 9.94
C VAL A 136 0.26 25.75 10.34
N PHE A 137 1.50 25.48 10.74
CA PHE A 137 2.42 26.56 11.15
C PHE A 137 2.92 27.39 9.96
N ALA A 138 3.14 26.80 8.79
CA ALA A 138 3.51 27.55 7.59
C ALA A 138 2.41 28.53 7.14
N ILE A 139 1.14 28.20 7.36
CA ILE A 139 0.02 29.10 7.09
C ILE A 139 -0.02 30.24 8.11
N LYS A 140 0.18 29.93 9.40
CA LYS A 140 0.07 30.91 10.50
C LYS A 140 1.30 31.80 10.64
N ILE A 141 2.51 31.24 10.48
CA ILE A 141 3.78 31.93 10.75
C ILE A 141 4.63 31.97 9.49
N LYS A 142 4.27 32.85 8.56
CA LYS A 142 4.93 32.98 7.24
C LYS A 142 6.44 33.18 7.31
N LYS A 143 6.95 33.81 8.40
CA LYS A 143 8.39 34.07 8.60
C LYS A 143 9.21 32.77 8.60
N TYR A 144 8.65 31.68 9.13
CA TYR A 144 9.35 30.40 9.30
C TYR A 144 8.82 29.30 8.37
N GLU A 145 7.91 29.62 7.41
CA GLU A 145 7.23 28.61 6.57
C GLU A 145 8.20 27.64 5.90
N LYS A 146 9.27 28.16 5.28
CA LYS A 146 10.22 27.34 4.54
C LYS A 146 11.03 26.42 5.45
N ILE A 147 11.51 26.93 6.59
CA ILE A 147 12.31 26.10 7.52
C ILE A 147 11.47 24.99 8.16
N LEU A 148 10.21 25.28 8.53
CA LEU A 148 9.30 24.29 9.09
C LEU A 148 8.99 23.17 8.08
N CYS A 149 8.76 23.54 6.82
CA CYS A 149 8.57 22.58 5.74
C CYS A 149 9.82 21.71 5.49
N ILE A 150 11.02 22.30 5.51
CA ILE A 150 12.28 21.55 5.37
C ILE A 150 12.46 20.60 6.56
N LEU A 151 12.25 21.05 7.79
CA LEU A 151 12.40 20.22 8.99
C LEU A 151 11.42 19.04 8.98
N SER A 152 10.19 19.22 8.50
CA SER A 152 9.24 18.12 8.38
C SER A 152 9.66 17.08 7.34
N LEU A 153 10.23 17.51 6.20
CA LEU A 153 10.78 16.58 5.21
C LEU A 153 12.00 15.83 5.74
N VAL A 154 12.91 16.50 6.43
CA VAL A 154 14.08 15.87 7.05
C VAL A 154 13.64 14.84 8.10
N PHE A 155 12.67 15.19 8.95
CA PHE A 155 12.13 14.26 9.94
C PHE A 155 11.54 13.01 9.28
N VAL A 156 10.69 13.18 8.25
CA VAL A 156 10.07 12.05 7.52
C VAL A 156 11.13 11.21 6.80
N ALA A 157 12.15 11.83 6.21
CA ALA A 157 13.25 11.09 5.58
C ALA A 157 14.04 10.25 6.60
N LEU A 158 14.37 10.82 7.76
CA LEU A 158 15.03 10.11 8.86
C LEU A 158 14.14 8.98 9.40
N TYR A 159 12.84 9.22 9.56
CA TYR A 159 11.89 8.19 9.96
C TYR A 159 11.86 7.01 8.98
N ILE A 160 11.71 7.26 7.68
CA ILE A 160 11.69 6.20 6.65
C ILE A 160 13.04 5.47 6.63
N GLY A 161 14.15 6.19 6.73
CA GLY A 161 15.50 5.60 6.80
C GLY A 161 15.68 4.69 8.03
N SER A 162 15.22 5.13 9.21
CA SER A 162 15.25 4.32 10.43
C SER A 162 14.35 3.09 10.32
N LYS A 163 13.16 3.20 9.71
CA LYS A 163 12.29 2.05 9.44
C LYS A 163 12.95 1.03 8.49
N ALA A 164 13.71 1.49 7.49
CA ALA A 164 14.45 0.60 6.59
C ALA A 164 15.55 -0.17 7.35
N TYR A 165 16.30 0.51 8.21
CA TYR A 165 17.32 -0.11 9.07
C TYR A 165 16.68 -1.14 10.03
N LEU A 166 15.64 -0.73 10.78
CA LEU A 166 14.98 -1.61 11.74
C LEU A 166 14.31 -2.82 11.07
N LYS A 167 13.81 -2.68 9.85
CA LYS A 167 13.28 -3.80 9.08
C LYS A 167 14.37 -4.83 8.77
N THR A 168 15.58 -4.38 8.46
CA THR A 168 16.72 -5.28 8.22
C THR A 168 17.10 -6.02 9.49
N GLU A 169 17.24 -5.30 10.62
CA GLU A 169 17.49 -5.88 11.93
C GLU A 169 16.42 -6.92 12.31
N ALA A 170 15.14 -6.58 12.14
CA ALA A 170 14.03 -7.49 12.45
C ALA A 170 14.06 -8.75 11.57
N ARG A 171 14.40 -8.60 10.27
CA ARG A 171 14.52 -9.74 9.37
C ARG A 171 15.68 -10.65 9.75
N ASP A 172 16.83 -10.09 10.09
CA ASP A 172 18.00 -10.87 10.41
C ASP A 172 17.80 -11.57 11.77
N PHE A 173 17.23 -10.90 12.76
CA PHE A 173 16.81 -11.51 14.02
C PHE A 173 15.78 -12.63 13.83
N LEU A 174 14.78 -12.46 12.92
CA LEU A 174 13.79 -13.49 12.62
C LEU A 174 14.45 -14.75 12.03
N LYS A 175 15.43 -14.59 11.13
CA LYS A 175 16.16 -15.72 10.51
C LYS A 175 16.94 -16.56 11.53
N GLU A 176 17.41 -15.96 12.62
CA GLU A 176 18.08 -16.68 13.70
C GLU A 176 17.10 -17.54 14.53
N LYS A 177 15.83 -17.20 14.54
CA LYS A 177 14.81 -17.83 15.41
C LYS A 177 13.88 -18.80 14.66
N ILE A 178 13.67 -18.58 13.41
CA ILE A 178 12.75 -19.35 12.56
C ILE A 178 13.48 -19.69 11.26
N GLU A 179 13.60 -20.98 10.96
CA GLU A 179 14.14 -21.44 9.68
C GLU A 179 13.00 -21.53 8.64
N ALA A 180 13.10 -20.75 7.57
CA ALA A 180 12.12 -20.73 6.48
C ALA A 180 12.78 -20.39 5.15
N HIS A 181 12.11 -20.69 4.02
CA HIS A 181 12.64 -20.40 2.69
C HIS A 181 12.56 -18.91 2.33
N GLN A 182 11.53 -18.21 2.82
CA GLN A 182 11.31 -16.79 2.56
C GLN A 182 10.77 -16.09 3.81
N TYR A 183 11.23 -14.86 4.01
CA TYR A 183 10.78 -13.98 5.09
C TYR A 183 10.31 -12.66 4.50
N ARG A 184 9.12 -12.24 4.89
CA ARG A 184 8.57 -10.93 4.57
C ARG A 184 8.12 -10.24 5.84
N LEU A 185 8.52 -8.98 6.01
CA LEU A 185 8.16 -8.16 7.16
C LEU A 185 7.33 -6.97 6.71
N TYR A 186 6.32 -6.67 7.51
CA TYR A 186 5.33 -5.64 7.27
C TYR A 186 5.22 -4.70 8.47
N PRO A 187 5.09 -3.38 8.24
CA PRO A 187 4.93 -2.42 9.32
C PRO A 187 3.57 -2.60 9.99
N LEU A 188 3.56 -2.41 11.31
CA LEU A 188 2.32 -2.35 12.07
C LEU A 188 1.82 -0.90 12.19
N PRO A 189 0.50 -0.67 12.32
CA PRO A 189 -0.02 0.67 12.61
C PRO A 189 0.55 1.20 13.92
N ASN A 190 1.04 2.44 13.91
CA ASN A 190 1.53 3.15 15.09
C ASN A 190 2.67 2.48 15.85
N ASP A 191 3.34 1.50 15.26
CA ASP A 191 4.44 0.78 15.89
C ASP A 191 5.77 1.03 15.16
N PHE A 192 6.80 1.32 15.95
CA PHE A 192 8.13 1.63 15.43
C PHE A 192 9.06 0.41 15.44
N LEU A 193 8.98 -0.44 16.48
CA LEU A 193 9.92 -1.51 16.76
C LEU A 193 9.37 -2.91 16.47
N ARG A 194 8.05 -3.06 16.40
CA ARG A 194 7.42 -4.35 16.08
C ARG A 194 7.08 -4.44 14.60
N TRP A 195 7.21 -5.67 14.08
CA TRP A 195 6.96 -5.99 12.69
C TRP A 195 6.10 -7.24 12.59
N TRP A 196 5.07 -7.19 11.77
CA TRP A 196 4.36 -8.39 11.36
C TRP A 196 5.22 -9.16 10.38
N PHE A 197 5.33 -10.48 10.53
CA PHE A 197 6.05 -11.32 9.58
C PHE A 197 5.17 -12.38 8.93
N VAL A 198 5.55 -12.76 7.71
CA VAL A 198 5.06 -13.93 6.99
C VAL A 198 6.30 -14.73 6.58
N ALA A 199 6.49 -15.88 7.19
CA ALA A 199 7.54 -16.84 6.87
C ALA A 199 6.93 -17.97 6.05
N ARG A 200 7.55 -18.31 4.91
CA ARG A 200 7.08 -19.35 3.99
C ARG A 200 8.02 -20.56 4.02
N TYR A 201 7.43 -21.70 4.26
CA TYR A 201 8.01 -23.03 4.05
C TYR A 201 7.53 -23.61 2.71
N SER A 202 7.87 -24.90 2.42
CA SER A 202 7.41 -25.55 1.20
C SER A 202 5.90 -25.69 1.13
N ASP A 203 5.26 -26.08 2.23
CA ASP A 203 3.85 -26.47 2.32
C ASP A 203 3.04 -25.67 3.39
N GLU A 204 3.67 -24.73 4.06
CA GLU A 204 2.99 -23.90 5.07
C GLU A 204 3.52 -22.47 5.13
N TYR A 205 2.72 -21.60 5.75
CA TYR A 205 3.12 -20.28 6.21
C TYR A 205 3.03 -20.19 7.73
N ILE A 206 3.99 -19.48 8.32
CA ILE A 206 3.93 -19.06 9.73
C ILE A 206 3.84 -17.55 9.74
N THR A 207 2.91 -17.02 10.54
CA THR A 207 2.76 -15.57 10.74
C THR A 207 2.87 -15.21 12.22
N GLY A 208 3.22 -13.96 12.49
CA GLY A 208 3.35 -13.48 13.86
C GLY A 208 4.07 -12.14 13.94
N PHE A 209 4.61 -11.84 15.12
CA PHE A 209 5.29 -10.58 15.39
C PHE A 209 6.76 -10.80 15.74
N VAL A 210 7.61 -9.91 15.22
CA VAL A 210 8.97 -9.69 15.69
C VAL A 210 8.99 -8.41 16.51
N ASP A 211 9.43 -8.48 17.74
CA ASP A 211 9.60 -7.35 18.64
C ASP A 211 11.10 -7.12 18.90
N LEU A 212 11.62 -6.03 18.35
CA LEU A 212 13.03 -5.66 18.51
C LEU A 212 13.37 -5.10 19.90
N PHE A 213 12.36 -4.58 20.61
CA PHE A 213 12.57 -4.06 21.96
C PHE A 213 12.76 -5.19 22.97
N THR A 214 11.86 -6.18 22.96
CA THR A 214 11.94 -7.33 23.89
C THR A 214 12.84 -8.44 23.37
N LYS A 215 13.34 -8.35 22.13
CA LYS A 215 14.11 -9.39 21.44
C LYS A 215 13.40 -10.75 21.46
N ARG A 216 12.11 -10.74 21.07
CA ARG A 216 11.25 -11.93 21.01
C ARG A 216 10.54 -12.05 19.65
N VAL A 217 10.30 -13.28 19.27
CA VAL A 217 9.44 -13.64 18.15
C VAL A 217 8.21 -14.33 18.72
N TYR A 218 7.04 -13.83 18.34
CA TYR A 218 5.74 -14.39 18.71
C TYR A 218 5.11 -14.98 17.45
N ALA A 219 5.25 -16.30 17.24
CA ALA A 219 4.53 -17.00 16.19
C ALA A 219 3.06 -17.15 16.64
N GLU A 220 2.12 -16.68 15.81
CA GLU A 220 0.70 -16.67 16.15
C GLU A 220 -0.07 -17.77 15.45
N GLU A 221 0.10 -17.92 14.14
CA GLU A 221 -0.68 -18.85 13.35
C GLU A 221 0.16 -19.62 12.34
N HIS A 222 -0.18 -20.90 12.17
CA HIS A 222 0.35 -21.81 11.16
C HIS A 222 -0.71 -22.09 10.11
N TYR A 223 -0.40 -21.89 8.85
CA TYR A 223 -1.29 -22.09 7.72
C TYR A 223 -0.73 -23.14 6.77
N ARG A 224 -1.32 -24.32 6.75
CA ARG A 224 -0.95 -25.37 5.80
C ARG A 224 -1.57 -25.10 4.44
N ILE A 225 -0.77 -25.20 3.38
CA ILE A 225 -1.25 -25.10 1.99
C ILE A 225 -1.98 -26.40 1.65
N ILE A 226 -3.28 -26.29 1.38
CA ILE A 226 -4.14 -27.44 1.07
C ILE A 226 -4.49 -27.39 -0.42
N ASN A 227 -4.39 -28.55 -1.09
CA ASN A 227 -4.90 -28.74 -2.43
C ASN A 227 -6.23 -29.50 -2.35
N ASP A 228 -7.34 -28.79 -2.55
CA ASP A 228 -8.71 -29.31 -2.41
C ASP A 228 -9.59 -28.80 -3.56
N GLU A 229 -10.53 -29.64 -4.01
CA GLU A 229 -11.43 -29.33 -5.13
C GLU A 229 -12.26 -28.04 -4.87
N ALA A 230 -12.70 -27.84 -3.63
CA ALA A 230 -13.44 -26.62 -3.29
C ALA A 230 -12.58 -25.36 -3.45
N ILE A 231 -11.28 -25.43 -3.09
CA ILE A 231 -10.33 -24.34 -3.29
C ILE A 231 -10.11 -24.10 -4.78
N ILE A 232 -9.92 -25.14 -5.56
CA ILE A 232 -9.73 -25.05 -7.02
C ILE A 232 -10.98 -24.39 -7.63
N LYS A 233 -12.16 -24.90 -7.30
CA LYS A 233 -13.43 -24.35 -7.80
C LYS A 233 -13.65 -22.90 -7.41
N SER A 234 -13.29 -22.51 -6.20
CA SER A 234 -13.44 -21.13 -5.73
C SER A 234 -12.63 -20.11 -6.56
N LYS A 235 -11.54 -20.52 -7.21
CA LYS A 235 -10.72 -19.63 -8.08
C LYS A 235 -11.44 -19.20 -9.35
N GLU A 236 -12.55 -19.85 -9.72
CA GLU A 236 -13.39 -19.42 -10.86
C GLU A 236 -14.23 -18.19 -10.50
N ASP A 237 -14.41 -17.90 -9.23
CA ASP A 237 -15.15 -16.71 -8.76
C ASP A 237 -14.43 -15.41 -9.12
N ARG A 238 -15.21 -14.39 -9.53
CA ARG A 238 -14.68 -13.09 -9.93
C ARG A 238 -13.95 -12.37 -8.80
N SER A 239 -14.52 -12.41 -7.58
CA SER A 239 -13.94 -11.76 -6.41
C SER A 239 -12.63 -12.44 -5.99
N VAL A 240 -12.54 -13.77 -6.11
CA VAL A 240 -11.30 -14.51 -5.85
C VAL A 240 -10.23 -14.18 -6.88
N ARG A 241 -10.57 -14.11 -8.16
CA ARG A 241 -9.60 -13.70 -9.21
C ARG A 241 -9.07 -12.29 -8.98
N ALA A 242 -9.95 -11.35 -8.63
CA ALA A 242 -9.54 -9.99 -8.29
C ALA A 242 -8.65 -9.97 -7.04
N PHE A 243 -9.00 -10.73 -6.02
CA PHE A 243 -8.20 -10.88 -4.80
C PHE A 243 -6.82 -11.47 -5.09
N LEU A 244 -6.72 -12.56 -5.86
CA LEU A 244 -5.47 -13.21 -6.21
C LEU A 244 -4.55 -12.32 -7.08
N SER A 245 -5.10 -11.39 -7.86
CA SER A 245 -4.30 -10.40 -8.61
C SER A 245 -3.63 -9.35 -7.72
N PHE A 246 -4.16 -9.15 -6.52
CA PHE A 246 -3.65 -8.22 -5.51
C PHE A 246 -2.77 -8.92 -4.47
N ALA A 247 -3.17 -10.13 -4.03
CA ALA A 247 -2.60 -10.82 -2.88
C ALA A 247 -1.15 -11.27 -3.14
N LYS A 248 -0.28 -11.07 -2.12
CA LYS A 248 1.14 -11.49 -2.13
C LYS A 248 1.33 -12.84 -1.44
N HIS A 249 0.56 -13.08 -0.39
CA HIS A 249 0.56 -14.30 0.41
C HIS A 249 -0.87 -14.81 0.58
N PRO A 250 -1.53 -15.18 -0.55
CA PRO A 250 -2.90 -15.68 -0.49
C PRO A 250 -2.95 -17.03 0.19
N MET A 251 -3.83 -17.16 1.17
CA MET A 251 -4.07 -18.41 1.89
C MET A 251 -5.55 -18.76 1.88
N ALA A 252 -5.87 -20.00 1.54
CA ALA A 252 -7.24 -20.51 1.54
C ALA A 252 -7.47 -21.46 2.71
N GLN A 253 -8.58 -21.29 3.40
CA GLN A 253 -9.06 -22.18 4.45
C GLN A 253 -10.46 -22.68 4.09
N ILE A 254 -10.76 -23.92 4.45
CA ILE A 254 -12.07 -24.54 4.21
C ILE A 254 -12.81 -24.69 5.55
N LYS A 255 -14.06 -24.28 5.56
CA LYS A 255 -14.99 -24.50 6.67
C LYS A 255 -16.28 -25.11 6.15
N LYS A 256 -16.76 -26.17 6.79
CA LYS A 256 -18.08 -26.74 6.50
C LYS A 256 -19.14 -26.09 7.36
N GLU A 257 -20.19 -25.57 6.73
CA GLU A 257 -21.35 -24.95 7.37
C GLU A 257 -22.63 -25.69 6.92
N GLY A 258 -22.99 -26.76 7.63
CA GLY A 258 -24.10 -27.66 7.25
C GLY A 258 -23.82 -28.35 5.90
N SER A 259 -24.71 -28.14 4.92
CA SER A 259 -24.56 -28.67 3.55
C SER A 259 -23.68 -27.79 2.63
N THR A 260 -23.18 -26.68 3.16
CA THR A 260 -22.39 -25.71 2.40
C THR A 260 -20.92 -25.78 2.79
N THR A 261 -20.04 -25.73 1.80
CA THR A 261 -18.60 -25.59 2.00
C THR A 261 -18.21 -24.13 1.79
N VAL A 262 -17.56 -23.51 2.77
CA VAL A 262 -17.09 -22.13 2.70
C VAL A 262 -15.58 -22.15 2.50
N VAL A 263 -15.11 -21.53 1.43
CA VAL A 263 -13.67 -21.27 1.20
C VAL A 263 -13.40 -19.82 1.58
N LEU A 264 -12.52 -19.63 2.57
CA LEU A 264 -12.06 -18.32 3.01
C LEU A 264 -10.65 -18.08 2.47
N TRP A 265 -10.52 -17.14 1.56
CA TRP A 265 -9.25 -16.60 1.11
C TRP A 265 -8.84 -15.41 1.98
N ARG A 266 -7.57 -15.39 2.41
CA ARG A 266 -7.00 -14.34 3.26
C ARG A 266 -5.63 -13.93 2.74
N GLU A 267 -5.34 -12.63 2.75
CA GLU A 267 -3.99 -12.11 2.49
C GLU A 267 -3.21 -12.01 3.79
N LEU A 268 -2.21 -12.87 3.96
CA LEU A 268 -1.48 -13.01 5.23
C LEU A 268 -0.65 -11.79 5.62
N SER A 269 -0.28 -10.93 4.67
CA SER A 269 0.44 -9.68 4.99
C SER A 269 -0.40 -8.69 5.80
N TYR A 270 -1.72 -8.89 5.85
CA TYR A 270 -2.68 -8.10 6.62
C TYR A 270 -3.34 -8.91 7.75
N GLY A 271 -2.80 -10.09 8.10
CA GLY A 271 -3.37 -10.98 9.10
C GLY A 271 -3.57 -10.37 10.49
N PHE A 272 -2.75 -9.38 10.84
CA PHE A 272 -2.86 -8.63 12.10
C PHE A 272 -4.04 -7.63 12.16
N LEU A 273 -4.73 -7.38 11.03
CA LEU A 273 -5.87 -6.46 11.03
C LEU A 273 -7.14 -7.14 11.56
N PRO A 274 -7.92 -6.45 12.41
CA PRO A 274 -9.18 -6.98 12.91
C PRO A 274 -10.23 -7.10 11.80
N ASN A 275 -11.28 -7.90 12.06
CA ASN A 275 -12.50 -8.00 11.25
C ASN A 275 -12.30 -8.61 9.84
N ASP A 276 -11.37 -9.53 9.67
CA ASP A 276 -11.15 -10.25 8.40
C ASP A 276 -11.04 -9.32 7.18
N ARG A 277 -10.25 -8.27 7.29
CA ARG A 277 -9.96 -7.39 6.14
C ARG A 277 -9.06 -8.09 5.13
N PHE A 278 -9.16 -7.69 3.87
CA PHE A 278 -8.47 -8.31 2.75
C PHE A 278 -8.74 -9.82 2.67
N THR A 279 -10.03 -10.17 2.67
CA THR A 279 -10.51 -11.55 2.56
C THR A 279 -11.60 -11.70 1.51
N VAL A 280 -11.71 -12.92 0.97
CA VAL A 280 -12.85 -13.34 0.14
C VAL A 280 -13.45 -14.62 0.73
N LYS A 281 -14.76 -14.61 0.97
CA LYS A 281 -15.52 -15.81 1.31
C LYS A 281 -16.28 -16.28 0.07
N VAL A 282 -16.17 -17.58 -0.24
CA VAL A 282 -16.92 -18.22 -1.31
C VAL A 282 -17.73 -19.36 -0.72
N TRP A 283 -19.04 -19.35 -0.91
CA TRP A 283 -19.93 -20.41 -0.52
C TRP A 283 -20.15 -21.36 -1.68
N LEU A 284 -19.91 -22.65 -1.43
CA LEU A 284 -19.99 -23.72 -2.41
C LEU A 284 -20.99 -24.78 -1.94
N LYS A 285 -21.79 -25.30 -2.85
CA LYS A 285 -22.65 -26.45 -2.62
C LYS A 285 -22.13 -27.64 -3.42
N HIS A 286 -22.04 -28.79 -2.78
CA HIS A 286 -21.70 -30.05 -3.45
C HIS A 286 -22.87 -30.54 -4.29
N SER A 287 -22.63 -30.93 -5.53
CA SER A 287 -23.60 -31.54 -6.45
C SER A 287 -23.03 -32.81 -7.07
N SER A 288 -23.83 -33.54 -7.86
CA SER A 288 -23.38 -34.75 -8.57
C SER A 288 -22.12 -34.54 -9.44
N ASP A 289 -21.96 -33.29 -9.94
CA ASP A 289 -20.88 -32.94 -10.90
C ASP A 289 -19.77 -32.11 -10.22
N GLY A 290 -19.62 -32.19 -8.88
CA GLY A 290 -18.63 -31.48 -8.10
C GLY A 290 -19.20 -30.25 -7.38
N TYR A 291 -18.35 -29.25 -7.10
CA TYR A 291 -18.75 -28.04 -6.41
C TYR A 291 -19.35 -26.98 -7.33
N ARG A 292 -20.42 -26.32 -6.89
CA ARG A 292 -21.04 -25.15 -7.54
C ARG A 292 -20.94 -23.94 -6.63
N ILE A 293 -20.49 -22.79 -7.16
CA ILE A 293 -20.44 -21.50 -6.45
C ILE A 293 -21.87 -21.00 -6.27
N ILE A 294 -22.25 -20.68 -5.02
CA ILE A 294 -23.56 -20.12 -4.69
C ILE A 294 -23.47 -18.61 -4.50
N ASN A 295 -22.44 -18.14 -3.78
CA ASN A 295 -22.26 -16.74 -3.41
C ASN A 295 -20.79 -16.45 -3.14
N SER A 296 -20.43 -15.17 -3.21
CA SER A 296 -19.11 -14.68 -2.79
C SER A 296 -19.22 -13.31 -2.11
N SER A 297 -18.27 -13.02 -1.23
CA SER A 297 -18.19 -11.74 -0.53
C SER A 297 -16.73 -11.32 -0.38
N LEU A 298 -16.40 -10.15 -0.92
CA LEU A 298 -15.08 -9.53 -0.83
C LEU A 298 -15.09 -8.43 0.24
N LYS A 299 -14.16 -8.51 1.20
CA LYS A 299 -13.86 -7.48 2.19
C LYS A 299 -12.48 -6.87 1.94
N ILE A 300 -12.43 -5.55 1.90
CA ILE A 300 -11.19 -4.78 1.72
C ILE A 300 -11.00 -3.84 2.91
#